data_8c349be8f2d965ed56c92197ae1d624e
#
_entry.id   8c349be8f2d965ed56c92197ae1d624e
#
_cell.length_a   1.000
_cell.length_b   1.000
_cell.length_c   1.000
_cell.angle_alpha   90.00
_cell.angle_beta   90.00
_cell.angle_gamma   90.00
#
_symmetry.space_group_name_H-M   'P 1'
#
loop_
_entity.id
_entity.type
_entity.pdbx_description
1 polymer ?
#
loop_
_entity_poly.entity_id
_entity_poly.type
_entity_poly.pdbx_seq_one_letter_code
_entity_poly.pdbx_strand_id
1 'polypeptide(L)'
;MVQQVIDRLTYAMIYKELRPGDKLPTEMELAASFGVGRNSIREAIKILVSFGVLDIRRPEGTFVASGFSDKMINPLLYGIILDQSDSIDSLKELREWVDLGILELAMEKAEPEDLFQLKEQLNKLLTEIDGGDAHKIFVADDEFHEAISTAAHNSLLGQIAKLVRTLTSEMRMSTIRNMIKLKKCGELKKAHEDLFHIVKRKNDDLARKLLVEGYFYRYNVLRK
;
A
#
# COMPACT_ATOMS: atom_id res chain seq x y z
N MET A 1 -13.97 25.45 -16.71
CA MET A 1 -13.75 24.67 -17.95
C MET A 1 -12.96 23.39 -17.70
N VAL A 2 -11.69 23.43 -17.23
CA VAL A 2 -10.90 22.21 -16.94
C VAL A 2 -11.61 21.33 -15.90
N GLN A 3 -12.02 21.89 -14.76
CA GLN A 3 -12.75 21.16 -13.71
C GLN A 3 -14.05 20.53 -14.25
N GLN A 4 -14.79 21.23 -15.10
CA GLN A 4 -16.00 20.69 -15.72
C GLN A 4 -15.73 19.45 -16.58
N VAL A 5 -14.58 19.40 -17.28
CA VAL A 5 -14.16 18.23 -18.05
C VAL A 5 -13.81 17.07 -17.10
N ILE A 6 -13.05 17.35 -16.03
CA ILE A 6 -12.70 16.36 -15.01
C ILE A 6 -13.98 15.77 -14.41
N ASP A 7 -14.92 16.62 -13.98
CA ASP A 7 -16.18 16.17 -13.38
C ASP A 7 -16.98 15.26 -14.34
N ARG A 8 -17.13 15.65 -15.61
CA ARG A 8 -17.85 14.84 -16.60
C ARG A 8 -17.20 13.47 -16.84
N LEU A 9 -15.87 13.44 -17.00
CA LEU A 9 -15.15 12.16 -17.15
C LEU A 9 -15.26 11.30 -15.89
N THR A 10 -15.16 11.91 -14.72
CA THR A 10 -15.33 11.22 -13.43
C THR A 10 -16.74 10.65 -13.29
N TYR A 11 -17.78 11.40 -13.63
CA TYR A 11 -19.15 10.90 -13.64
C TYR A 11 -19.31 9.71 -14.60
N ALA A 12 -18.80 9.82 -15.84
CA ALA A 12 -18.87 8.72 -16.80
C ALA A 12 -18.21 7.42 -16.28
N MET A 13 -17.11 7.54 -15.53
CA MET A 13 -16.47 6.38 -14.87
C MET A 13 -17.29 5.85 -13.68
N ILE A 14 -17.83 6.72 -12.82
CA ILE A 14 -18.65 6.33 -11.67
C ILE A 14 -19.92 5.59 -12.14
N TYR A 15 -20.57 6.08 -13.18
CA TYR A 15 -21.78 5.47 -13.74
C TYR A 15 -21.50 4.34 -14.74
N LYS A 16 -20.21 3.94 -14.88
CA LYS A 16 -19.76 2.83 -15.74
C LYS A 16 -20.03 3.02 -17.23
N GLU A 17 -20.22 4.26 -17.66
CA GLU A 17 -20.25 4.64 -19.09
C GLU A 17 -18.85 4.53 -19.71
N LEU A 18 -17.81 4.81 -18.91
CA LEU A 18 -16.41 4.53 -19.17
C LEU A 18 -15.92 3.51 -18.15
N ARG A 19 -15.39 2.38 -18.61
CA ARG A 19 -14.90 1.28 -17.78
C ARG A 19 -13.38 1.24 -17.78
N PRO A 20 -12.77 0.62 -16.76
CA PRO A 20 -11.34 0.35 -16.76
C PRO A 20 -10.91 -0.35 -18.07
N GLY A 21 -9.88 0.20 -18.72
CA GLY A 21 -9.37 -0.28 -20.00
C GLY A 21 -10.02 0.34 -21.23
N ASP A 22 -11.12 1.05 -21.11
CA ASP A 22 -11.78 1.68 -22.26
C ASP A 22 -10.92 2.82 -22.83
N LYS A 23 -10.94 2.91 -24.16
CA LYS A 23 -10.29 4.00 -24.88
C LYS A 23 -11.19 5.25 -24.88
N LEU A 24 -10.64 6.38 -24.48
CA LEU A 24 -11.34 7.66 -24.58
C LEU A 24 -11.45 8.13 -26.05
N PRO A 25 -12.52 8.87 -26.39
CA PRO A 25 -12.56 9.65 -27.62
C PRO A 25 -11.35 10.59 -27.71
N THR A 26 -10.99 11.00 -28.92
CA THR A 26 -9.89 11.95 -29.15
C THR A 26 -10.14 13.28 -28.46
N GLU A 27 -9.07 14.05 -28.19
CA GLU A 27 -9.19 15.41 -27.63
C GLU A 27 -10.14 16.30 -28.44
N MET A 28 -10.20 16.08 -29.76
CA MET A 28 -11.05 16.85 -30.68
C MET A 28 -12.53 16.47 -30.52
N GLU A 29 -12.82 15.18 -30.44
CA GLU A 29 -14.19 14.66 -30.24
C GLU A 29 -14.71 15.04 -28.84
N LEU A 30 -13.88 14.94 -27.80
CA LEU A 30 -14.24 15.37 -26.45
C LEU A 30 -14.51 16.89 -26.40
N ALA A 31 -13.68 17.70 -27.06
CA ALA A 31 -13.87 19.15 -27.12
C ALA A 31 -15.21 19.51 -27.78
N ALA A 32 -15.56 18.85 -28.89
CA ALA A 32 -16.83 19.03 -29.58
C ALA A 32 -18.03 18.58 -28.71
N SER A 33 -17.94 17.39 -28.10
CA SER A 33 -19.01 16.82 -27.27
C SER A 33 -19.26 17.63 -25.99
N PHE A 34 -18.19 18.15 -25.36
CA PHE A 34 -18.31 18.89 -24.10
C PHE A 34 -18.53 20.41 -24.31
N GLY A 35 -18.39 20.90 -25.55
CA GLY A 35 -18.51 22.32 -25.84
C GLY A 35 -17.43 23.19 -25.23
N VAL A 36 -16.20 22.66 -25.14
CA VAL A 36 -15.05 23.32 -24.51
C VAL A 36 -13.83 23.37 -25.45
N GLY A 37 -12.88 24.25 -25.16
CA GLY A 37 -11.65 24.34 -25.95
C GLY A 37 -10.74 23.10 -25.76
N ARG A 38 -10.00 22.71 -26.82
CA ARG A 38 -9.05 21.57 -26.80
C ARG A 38 -8.01 21.69 -25.66
N ASN A 39 -7.57 22.92 -25.34
CA ASN A 39 -6.62 23.14 -24.26
C ASN A 39 -7.20 22.70 -22.91
N SER A 40 -8.50 22.96 -22.65
CA SER A 40 -9.16 22.52 -21.42
C SER A 40 -9.27 20.99 -21.33
N ILE A 41 -9.52 20.31 -22.47
CA ILE A 41 -9.51 18.84 -22.54
C ILE A 41 -8.10 18.31 -22.24
N ARG A 42 -7.08 18.85 -22.90
CA ARG A 42 -5.69 18.41 -22.71
C ARG A 42 -5.21 18.57 -21.28
N GLU A 43 -5.51 19.70 -20.65
CA GLU A 43 -5.14 19.92 -19.24
C GLU A 43 -5.90 19.00 -18.30
N ALA A 44 -7.20 18.76 -18.53
CA ALA A 44 -7.95 17.79 -17.74
C ALA A 44 -7.40 16.35 -17.88
N ILE A 45 -7.06 15.92 -19.10
CA ILE A 45 -6.44 14.63 -19.35
C ILE A 45 -5.10 14.52 -18.63
N LYS A 46 -4.23 15.54 -18.71
CA LYS A 46 -2.95 15.55 -17.99
C LYS A 46 -3.12 15.41 -16.47
N ILE A 47 -4.08 16.12 -15.89
CA ILE A 47 -4.41 16.02 -14.47
C ILE A 47 -4.86 14.60 -14.12
N LEU A 48 -5.79 14.02 -14.88
CA LEU A 48 -6.28 12.66 -14.63
C LEU A 48 -5.19 11.60 -14.86
N VAL A 49 -4.25 11.83 -15.79
CA VAL A 49 -3.06 10.98 -15.97
C VAL A 49 -2.10 11.11 -14.78
N SER A 50 -1.91 12.31 -14.24
CA SER A 50 -1.06 12.51 -13.06
C SER A 50 -1.60 11.82 -11.81
N PHE A 51 -2.93 11.71 -11.71
CA PHE A 51 -3.60 10.93 -10.66
C PHE A 51 -3.71 9.43 -10.97
N GLY A 52 -3.19 8.96 -12.12
CA GLY A 52 -3.25 7.54 -12.50
C GLY A 52 -4.64 7.05 -12.91
N VAL A 53 -5.61 7.95 -13.07
CA VAL A 53 -6.98 7.63 -13.51
C VAL A 53 -7.04 7.32 -15.01
N LEU A 54 -6.18 7.99 -15.79
CA LEU A 54 -6.02 7.76 -17.22
C LEU A 54 -4.58 7.37 -17.54
N ASP A 55 -4.42 6.60 -18.62
CA ASP A 55 -3.13 6.22 -19.22
C ASP A 55 -3.04 6.68 -20.67
N ILE A 56 -1.91 7.28 -21.05
CA ILE A 56 -1.61 7.61 -22.46
C ILE A 56 -0.72 6.50 -23.03
N ARG A 57 -1.25 5.78 -24.02
CA ARG A 57 -0.52 4.74 -24.78
C ARG A 57 -0.26 5.24 -26.20
N ARG A 58 0.98 5.60 -26.50
CA ARG A 58 1.37 6.06 -27.83
C ARG A 58 1.70 4.89 -28.75
N PRO A 59 1.19 4.86 -29.98
CA PRO A 59 0.30 5.83 -30.65
C PRO A 59 -1.19 5.58 -30.42
N GLU A 60 -1.59 4.65 -29.56
CA GLU A 60 -2.95 4.08 -29.46
C GLU A 60 -4.00 5.08 -28.96
N GLY A 61 -3.64 6.00 -28.06
CA GLY A 61 -4.54 7.01 -27.50
C GLY A 61 -4.54 7.10 -25.98
N THR A 62 -5.60 7.64 -25.41
CA THR A 62 -5.83 7.76 -23.96
C THR A 62 -6.85 6.71 -23.52
N PHE A 63 -6.57 6.05 -22.41
CA PHE A 63 -7.38 4.95 -21.89
C PHE A 63 -7.71 5.19 -20.41
N VAL A 64 -8.85 4.67 -19.94
CA VAL A 64 -9.12 4.55 -18.51
C VAL A 64 -8.16 3.52 -17.92
N ALA A 65 -7.51 3.85 -16.82
CA ALA A 65 -6.60 2.93 -16.14
C ALA A 65 -7.31 1.60 -15.79
N SER A 66 -6.64 0.47 -16.07
CA SER A 66 -7.25 -0.86 -15.91
C SER A 66 -7.23 -1.38 -14.46
N GLY A 67 -6.75 -0.59 -13.51
CA GLY A 67 -6.68 -0.94 -12.10
C GLY A 67 -6.16 0.21 -11.25
N PHE A 68 -5.93 -0.08 -9.99
CA PHE A 68 -5.35 0.87 -9.05
C PHE A 68 -3.88 1.14 -9.46
N SER A 69 -3.53 2.39 -9.65
CA SER A 69 -2.17 2.82 -10.02
C SER A 69 -1.45 3.39 -8.80
N ASP A 70 -0.15 3.09 -8.66
CA ASP A 70 0.71 3.72 -7.64
C ASP A 70 0.67 5.26 -7.69
N LYS A 71 0.29 5.84 -8.83
CA LYS A 71 0.11 7.28 -9.00
C LYS A 71 -1.13 7.84 -8.28
N MET A 72 -2.14 7.00 -8.03
CA MET A 72 -3.36 7.41 -7.32
C MET A 72 -3.08 7.75 -5.86
N ILE A 73 -2.00 7.20 -5.31
CA ILE A 73 -1.54 7.46 -3.96
C ILE A 73 -0.14 8.10 -4.07
N ASN A 74 -0.06 9.41 -3.89
CA ASN A 74 1.20 10.13 -3.92
C ASN A 74 1.76 10.34 -2.51
N PRO A 75 2.80 9.59 -2.10
CA PRO A 75 3.39 9.70 -0.76
C PRO A 75 3.85 11.13 -0.42
N LEU A 76 4.24 11.91 -1.43
CA LEU A 76 4.68 13.30 -1.25
C LEU A 76 3.55 14.20 -0.72
N LEU A 77 2.32 14.04 -1.24
CA LEU A 77 1.17 14.81 -0.76
C LEU A 77 0.85 14.47 0.69
N TYR A 78 0.90 13.20 1.04
CA TYR A 78 0.68 12.74 2.42
C TYR A 78 1.82 13.16 3.34
N GLY A 79 3.08 13.14 2.88
CA GLY A 79 4.23 13.63 3.63
C GLY A 79 4.10 15.11 4.03
N ILE A 80 3.57 15.95 3.14
CA ILE A 80 3.31 17.37 3.42
C ILE A 80 2.16 17.53 4.43
N ILE A 81 1.10 16.72 4.33
CA ILE A 81 -0.04 16.76 5.24
C ILE A 81 0.37 16.29 6.65
N LEU A 82 1.29 15.34 6.72
CA LEU A 82 1.76 14.71 7.96
C LEU A 82 2.82 15.52 8.72
N ASP A 83 3.23 16.68 8.22
CA ASP A 83 4.19 17.58 8.90
C ASP A 83 3.55 18.35 10.09
N GLN A 84 2.32 18.03 10.48
CA GLN A 84 1.65 18.59 11.65
C GLN A 84 1.88 17.69 12.88
N SER A 85 2.03 18.30 14.06
CA SER A 85 2.44 17.66 15.32
C SER A 85 1.62 16.42 15.73
N ASP A 86 0.33 16.37 15.37
CA ASP A 86 -0.58 15.26 15.73
C ASP A 86 -0.63 14.14 14.67
N SER A 87 0.06 14.35 13.54
CA SER A 87 -0.02 13.45 12.38
C SER A 87 0.75 12.15 12.59
N ILE A 88 1.81 12.16 13.39
CA ILE A 88 2.64 10.97 13.63
C ILE A 88 1.87 9.89 14.39
N ASP A 89 1.12 10.27 15.42
CA ASP A 89 0.36 9.30 16.20
C ASP A 89 -0.85 8.79 15.41
N SER A 90 -1.55 9.67 14.68
CA SER A 90 -2.60 9.26 13.73
C SER A 90 -2.08 8.33 12.63
N LEU A 91 -0.85 8.54 12.14
CA LEU A 91 -0.23 7.65 11.15
C LEU A 91 0.10 6.28 11.75
N LYS A 92 0.55 6.22 13.01
CA LYS A 92 0.77 4.96 13.73
C LYS A 92 -0.54 4.19 13.90
N GLU A 93 -1.61 4.87 14.33
CA GLU A 93 -2.93 4.27 14.47
C GLU A 93 -3.46 3.75 13.13
N LEU A 94 -3.35 4.53 12.06
CA LEU A 94 -3.71 4.08 10.72
C LEU A 94 -2.93 2.82 10.33
N ARG A 95 -1.62 2.79 10.58
CA ARG A 95 -0.78 1.63 10.30
C ARG A 95 -1.26 0.41 11.07
N GLU A 96 -1.52 0.56 12.37
CA GLU A 96 -2.00 -0.54 13.21
C GLU A 96 -3.28 -1.16 12.64
N TRP A 97 -4.26 -0.35 12.25
CA TRP A 97 -5.52 -0.83 11.66
C TRP A 97 -5.35 -1.46 10.28
N VAL A 98 -4.49 -0.89 9.45
CA VAL A 98 -4.20 -1.45 8.11
C VAL A 98 -3.48 -2.78 8.22
N ASP A 99 -2.44 -2.87 9.05
CA ASP A 99 -1.67 -4.10 9.25
C ASP A 99 -2.56 -5.21 9.85
N LEU A 100 -3.46 -4.86 10.80
CA LEU A 100 -4.42 -5.79 11.38
C LEU A 100 -5.39 -6.32 10.32
N GLY A 101 -5.97 -5.43 9.51
CA GLY A 101 -6.90 -5.82 8.44
C GLY A 101 -6.24 -6.70 7.38
N ILE A 102 -4.99 -6.42 7.02
CA ILE A 102 -4.19 -7.25 6.10
C ILE A 102 -3.97 -8.65 6.68
N LEU A 103 -3.54 -8.73 7.94
CA LEU A 103 -3.28 -10.01 8.59
C LEU A 103 -4.56 -10.86 8.72
N GLU A 104 -5.69 -10.25 9.08
CA GLU A 104 -6.97 -10.94 9.17
C GLU A 104 -7.41 -11.52 7.81
N LEU A 105 -7.31 -10.73 6.75
CA LEU A 105 -7.61 -11.20 5.40
C LEU A 105 -6.62 -12.27 4.91
N ALA A 106 -5.33 -12.13 5.24
CA ALA A 106 -4.34 -13.14 4.88
C ALA A 106 -4.60 -14.47 5.61
N MET A 107 -4.99 -14.45 6.90
CA MET A 107 -5.43 -15.65 7.63
C MET A 107 -6.60 -16.34 6.96
N GLU A 108 -7.56 -15.58 6.43
CA GLU A 108 -8.76 -16.11 5.78
C GLU A 108 -8.46 -16.66 4.39
N LYS A 109 -7.69 -15.92 3.57
CA LYS A 109 -7.61 -16.11 2.12
C LYS A 109 -6.33 -16.73 1.63
N ALA A 110 -5.23 -16.74 2.43
CA ALA A 110 -3.94 -17.23 1.96
C ALA A 110 -4.04 -18.64 1.39
N GLU A 111 -3.49 -18.82 0.20
CA GLU A 111 -3.39 -20.10 -0.50
C GLU A 111 -2.06 -20.79 -0.18
N PRO A 112 -1.89 -22.08 -0.48
CA PRO A 112 -0.61 -22.78 -0.24
C PRO A 112 0.60 -22.09 -0.89
N GLU A 113 0.43 -21.52 -2.08
CA GLU A 113 1.50 -20.78 -2.77
C GLU A 113 1.87 -19.50 -2.03
N ASP A 114 0.89 -18.77 -1.49
CA ASP A 114 1.16 -17.57 -0.69
C ASP A 114 1.97 -17.92 0.57
N LEU A 115 1.61 -19.01 1.24
CA LEU A 115 2.33 -19.48 2.43
C LEU A 115 3.77 -19.91 2.10
N PHE A 116 3.98 -20.49 0.91
CA PHE A 116 5.33 -20.83 0.42
C PHE A 116 6.14 -19.54 0.22
N GLN A 117 5.61 -18.58 -0.54
CA GLN A 117 6.28 -17.29 -0.79
C GLN A 117 6.55 -16.53 0.50
N LEU A 118 5.57 -16.49 1.42
CA LEU A 118 5.73 -15.84 2.71
C LEU A 118 6.85 -16.50 3.54
N LYS A 119 6.99 -17.83 3.49
CA LYS A 119 8.07 -18.55 4.17
C LYS A 119 9.44 -18.22 3.58
N GLU A 120 9.55 -18.09 2.27
CA GLU A 120 10.80 -17.71 1.59
C GLU A 120 11.21 -16.29 2.03
N GLN A 121 10.28 -15.33 2.05
CA GLN A 121 10.56 -13.98 2.50
C GLN A 121 10.93 -13.93 3.99
N LEU A 122 10.28 -14.74 4.84
CA LEU A 122 10.68 -14.89 6.24
C LEU A 122 12.13 -15.38 6.37
N ASN A 123 12.49 -16.46 5.66
CA ASN A 123 13.84 -17.02 5.71
C ASN A 123 14.90 -15.99 5.28
N LYS A 124 14.61 -15.21 4.22
CA LYS A 124 15.46 -14.12 3.77
C LYS A 124 15.63 -13.06 4.87
N LEU A 125 14.53 -12.61 5.46
CA LEU A 125 14.56 -11.62 6.56
C LEU A 125 15.36 -12.12 7.75
N LEU A 126 15.16 -13.37 8.20
CA LEU A 126 15.91 -13.96 9.30
C LEU A 126 17.42 -13.99 9.02
N THR A 127 17.81 -14.29 7.78
CA THR A 127 19.22 -14.27 7.33
C THR A 127 19.81 -12.87 7.39
N GLU A 128 19.07 -11.85 6.90
CA GLU A 128 19.54 -10.46 6.94
C GLU A 128 19.62 -9.92 8.37
N ILE A 129 18.71 -10.34 9.26
CA ILE A 129 18.80 -10.00 10.70
C ILE A 129 20.08 -10.57 11.33
N ASP A 130 20.49 -11.78 10.95
CA ASP A 130 21.77 -12.36 11.42
C ASP A 130 22.99 -11.61 10.86
N GLY A 131 22.88 -11.08 9.65
CA GLY A 131 23.90 -10.26 9.01
C GLY A 131 24.08 -8.88 9.67
N GLY A 132 23.06 -8.36 10.37
CA GLY A 132 23.12 -7.14 11.18
C GLY A 132 23.18 -5.84 10.38
N ASP A 133 23.01 -5.85 9.06
CA ASP A 133 22.94 -4.65 8.24
C ASP A 133 21.51 -4.06 8.26
N ALA A 134 21.37 -2.87 8.85
CA ALA A 134 20.07 -2.24 9.04
C ALA A 134 19.32 -1.99 7.72
N HIS A 135 20.02 -1.66 6.64
CA HIS A 135 19.38 -1.40 5.35
C HIS A 135 18.88 -2.70 4.69
N LYS A 136 19.69 -3.76 4.74
CA LYS A 136 19.27 -5.07 4.22
C LYS A 136 18.11 -5.66 4.99
N ILE A 137 18.14 -5.51 6.34
CA ILE A 137 17.02 -5.90 7.20
C ILE A 137 15.76 -5.12 6.81
N PHE A 138 15.85 -3.80 6.61
CA PHE A 138 14.71 -2.97 6.22
C PHE A 138 14.09 -3.39 4.90
N VAL A 139 14.92 -3.70 3.89
CA VAL A 139 14.44 -4.16 2.57
C VAL A 139 13.74 -5.52 2.72
N ALA A 140 14.36 -6.46 3.43
CA ALA A 140 13.77 -7.80 3.63
C ALA A 140 12.48 -7.75 4.49
N ASP A 141 12.42 -6.86 5.49
CA ASP A 141 11.22 -6.59 6.28
C ASP A 141 10.07 -6.07 5.40
N ASP A 142 10.37 -5.16 4.46
CA ASP A 142 9.37 -4.62 3.53
C ASP A 142 8.85 -5.69 2.58
N GLU A 143 9.72 -6.54 2.03
CA GLU A 143 9.35 -7.67 1.16
C GLU A 143 8.49 -8.71 1.91
N PHE A 144 8.80 -9.01 3.18
CA PHE A 144 8.01 -9.91 4.00
C PHE A 144 6.58 -9.36 4.23
N HIS A 145 6.46 -8.09 4.60
CA HIS A 145 5.16 -7.44 4.78
C HIS A 145 4.38 -7.30 3.46
N GLU A 146 5.06 -7.12 2.32
CA GLU A 146 4.43 -7.14 1.01
C GLU A 146 3.87 -8.54 0.68
N ALA A 147 4.58 -9.61 1.03
CA ALA A 147 4.08 -10.98 0.86
C ALA A 147 2.82 -11.24 1.69
N ILE A 148 2.75 -10.73 2.95
CA ILE A 148 1.51 -10.81 3.74
C ILE A 148 0.37 -10.04 3.06
N SER A 149 0.66 -8.84 2.53
CA SER A 149 -0.32 -8.01 1.83
C SER A 149 -0.85 -8.70 0.57
N THR A 150 -0.01 -9.40 -0.14
CA THR A 150 -0.38 -10.20 -1.32
C THR A 150 -1.29 -11.36 -0.93
N ALA A 151 -0.95 -12.10 0.14
CA ALA A 151 -1.73 -13.21 0.67
C ALA A 151 -3.12 -12.80 1.19
N ALA A 152 -3.35 -11.52 1.46
CA ALA A 152 -4.66 -10.97 1.81
C ALA A 152 -5.65 -10.92 0.62
N HIS A 153 -5.19 -11.11 -0.62
CA HIS A 153 -6.00 -11.06 -1.84
C HIS A 153 -6.99 -9.88 -1.89
N ASN A 154 -6.53 -8.70 -1.46
CA ASN A 154 -7.26 -7.43 -1.51
C ASN A 154 -6.34 -6.32 -2.04
N SER A 155 -6.40 -6.07 -3.35
CA SER A 155 -5.51 -5.13 -4.03
C SER A 155 -5.63 -3.69 -3.50
N LEU A 156 -6.82 -3.25 -3.10
CA LEU A 156 -7.02 -1.90 -2.56
C LEU A 156 -6.36 -1.76 -1.19
N LEU A 157 -6.57 -2.72 -0.30
CA LEU A 157 -5.97 -2.68 1.03
C LEU A 157 -4.44 -2.85 0.94
N GLY A 158 -3.93 -3.68 0.01
CA GLY A 158 -2.51 -3.81 -0.28
C GLY A 158 -1.86 -2.48 -0.70
N GLN A 159 -2.53 -1.70 -1.55
CA GLN A 159 -2.05 -0.37 -1.95
C GLN A 159 -2.02 0.63 -0.77
N ILE A 160 -3.04 0.61 0.08
CA ILE A 160 -3.07 1.42 1.30
C ILE A 160 -1.93 0.99 2.24
N ALA A 161 -1.70 -0.30 2.42
CA ALA A 161 -0.60 -0.82 3.22
C ALA A 161 0.76 -0.37 2.68
N LYS A 162 0.97 -0.43 1.36
CA LYS A 162 2.18 0.07 0.71
C LYS A 162 2.40 1.55 0.95
N LEU A 163 1.34 2.38 0.83
CA LEU A 163 1.42 3.80 1.18
C LEU A 163 1.85 3.99 2.63
N VAL A 164 1.17 3.35 3.56
CA VAL A 164 1.44 3.48 5.01
C VAL A 164 2.86 3.01 5.34
N ARG A 165 3.35 1.91 4.74
CA ARG A 165 4.75 1.47 4.87
C ARG A 165 5.73 2.51 4.36
N THR A 166 5.43 3.16 3.23
CA THR A 166 6.26 4.24 2.68
C THR A 166 6.33 5.43 3.63
N LEU A 167 5.18 5.89 4.13
CA LEU A 167 5.11 7.03 5.05
C LEU A 167 5.77 6.75 6.41
N THR A 168 5.80 5.50 6.85
CA THR A 168 6.43 5.08 8.11
C THR A 168 7.87 4.57 7.95
N SER A 169 8.48 4.70 6.78
CA SER A 169 9.80 4.14 6.45
C SER A 169 10.89 4.58 7.42
N GLU A 170 10.99 5.88 7.74
CA GLU A 170 11.98 6.41 8.68
C GLU A 170 11.79 5.88 10.10
N MET A 171 10.54 5.74 10.56
CA MET A 171 10.23 5.17 11.86
C MET A 171 10.63 3.69 11.93
N ARG A 172 10.34 2.92 10.88
CA ARG A 172 10.71 1.50 10.77
C ARG A 172 12.23 1.34 10.74
N MET A 173 12.93 2.13 9.92
CA MET A 173 14.39 2.14 9.87
C MET A 173 15.02 2.49 11.24
N SER A 174 14.47 3.49 11.92
CA SER A 174 14.91 3.87 13.26
C SER A 174 14.71 2.73 14.26
N THR A 175 13.58 2.03 14.21
CA THR A 175 13.29 0.87 15.04
C THR A 175 14.31 -0.25 14.82
N ILE A 176 14.61 -0.61 13.56
CA ILE A 176 15.60 -1.63 13.21
C ILE A 176 16.99 -1.26 13.77
N ARG A 177 17.43 -0.02 13.54
CA ARG A 177 18.72 0.47 14.08
C ARG A 177 18.79 0.35 15.61
N ASN A 178 17.71 0.70 16.29
CA ASN A 178 17.62 0.60 17.74
C ASN A 178 17.66 -0.87 18.22
N MET A 179 16.95 -1.79 17.55
CA MET A 179 16.97 -3.22 17.87
C MET A 179 18.38 -3.81 17.72
N ILE A 180 19.10 -3.44 16.66
CA ILE A 180 20.50 -3.84 16.46
C ILE A 180 21.39 -3.28 17.60
N LYS A 181 21.29 -1.96 17.87
CA LYS A 181 22.08 -1.29 18.92
C LYS A 181 21.85 -1.91 20.30
N LEU A 182 20.60 -2.26 20.62
CA LEU A 182 20.21 -2.86 21.90
C LEU A 182 20.45 -4.38 21.96
N LYS A 183 20.98 -4.99 20.91
CA LYS A 183 21.17 -6.45 20.76
C LYS A 183 19.88 -7.25 20.92
N LYS A 184 18.76 -6.70 20.44
CA LYS A 184 17.40 -7.28 20.52
C LYS A 184 16.95 -7.92 19.21
N CYS A 185 17.86 -8.28 18.30
CA CYS A 185 17.55 -8.93 17.03
C CYS A 185 16.75 -10.24 17.19
N GLY A 186 16.93 -10.96 18.30
CA GLY A 186 16.12 -12.14 18.60
C GLY A 186 14.64 -11.84 18.82
N GLU A 187 14.30 -10.68 19.41
CA GLU A 187 12.91 -10.24 19.55
C GLU A 187 12.31 -9.90 18.18
N LEU A 188 13.09 -9.25 17.29
CA LEU A 188 12.67 -8.93 15.92
C LEU A 188 12.39 -10.20 15.12
N LYS A 189 13.28 -11.21 15.17
CA LYS A 189 13.06 -12.51 14.52
C LYS A 189 11.77 -13.16 15.00
N LYS A 190 11.61 -13.27 16.32
CA LYS A 190 10.44 -13.90 16.92
C LYS A 190 9.14 -13.21 16.50
N ALA A 191 9.12 -11.88 16.42
CA ALA A 191 7.93 -11.15 15.98
C ALA A 191 7.49 -11.55 14.56
N HIS A 192 8.44 -11.69 13.63
CA HIS A 192 8.12 -12.08 12.24
C HIS A 192 7.78 -13.57 12.11
N GLU A 193 8.41 -14.44 12.89
CA GLU A 193 8.02 -15.86 12.98
C GLU A 193 6.58 -16.00 13.52
N ASP A 194 6.22 -15.23 14.55
CA ASP A 194 4.88 -15.22 15.12
C ASP A 194 3.85 -14.75 14.05
N LEU A 195 4.15 -13.72 13.27
CA LEU A 195 3.29 -13.26 12.17
C LEU A 195 3.07 -14.34 11.11
N PHE A 196 4.15 -15.02 10.69
CA PHE A 196 4.04 -16.15 9.75
C PHE A 196 3.13 -17.26 10.31
N HIS A 197 3.30 -17.61 11.58
CA HIS A 197 2.50 -18.65 12.21
C HIS A 197 1.03 -18.26 12.35
N ILE A 198 0.74 -16.96 12.58
CA ILE A 198 -0.62 -16.43 12.60
C ILE A 198 -1.30 -16.65 11.25
N VAL A 199 -0.66 -16.19 10.15
CA VAL A 199 -1.22 -16.35 8.80
C VAL A 199 -1.41 -17.83 8.44
N LYS A 200 -0.45 -18.70 8.83
CA LYS A 200 -0.51 -20.14 8.55
C LYS A 200 -1.67 -20.85 9.26
N ARG A 201 -2.11 -20.36 10.43
CA ARG A 201 -3.13 -21.04 11.27
C ARG A 201 -4.56 -20.94 10.77
N LYS A 202 -4.86 -20.10 9.80
CA LYS A 202 -6.18 -19.94 9.14
C LYS A 202 -7.39 -19.99 10.10
N ASN A 203 -8.09 -18.86 10.25
CA ASN A 203 -9.35 -18.78 11.03
C ASN A 203 -9.31 -19.31 12.48
N ASP A 204 -8.15 -19.32 13.11
CA ASP A 204 -7.98 -19.72 14.50
C ASP A 204 -8.29 -18.54 15.43
N ASP A 205 -9.33 -18.64 16.26
CA ASP A 205 -9.70 -17.59 17.23
C ASP A 205 -8.56 -17.25 18.19
N LEU A 206 -7.70 -18.23 18.52
CA LEU A 206 -6.49 -18.00 19.32
C LEU A 206 -5.48 -17.14 18.56
N ALA A 207 -5.30 -17.36 17.25
CA ALA A 207 -4.44 -16.53 16.42
C ALA A 207 -4.95 -15.10 16.33
N ARG A 208 -6.27 -14.89 16.17
CA ARG A 208 -6.89 -13.56 16.21
C ARG A 208 -6.65 -12.85 17.55
N LYS A 209 -6.81 -13.56 18.65
CA LYS A 209 -6.55 -13.02 19.98
C LYS A 209 -5.08 -12.64 20.16
N LEU A 210 -4.15 -13.49 19.74
CA LEU A 210 -2.72 -13.22 19.79
C LEU A 210 -2.31 -12.04 18.90
N LEU A 211 -3.00 -11.84 17.78
CA LEU A 211 -2.79 -10.72 16.88
C LEU A 211 -3.17 -9.40 17.56
N VAL A 212 -4.34 -9.33 18.16
CA VAL A 212 -4.80 -8.13 18.88
C VAL A 212 -3.97 -7.86 20.14
N GLU A 213 -3.72 -8.87 20.96
CA GLU A 213 -3.01 -8.72 22.24
C GLU A 213 -1.48 -8.65 22.07
N GLY A 214 -0.92 -9.36 21.09
CA GLY A 214 0.54 -9.47 20.89
C GLY A 214 1.15 -8.43 20.00
N TYR A 215 0.50 -8.13 18.85
CA TYR A 215 1.03 -7.17 17.87
C TYR A 215 0.99 -5.74 18.43
N PHE A 216 -0.15 -5.32 18.98
CA PHE A 216 -0.32 -3.99 19.56
C PHE A 216 0.42 -3.81 20.87
N TYR A 217 0.46 -4.83 21.74
CA TYR A 217 1.13 -4.75 23.03
C TYR A 217 2.65 -4.61 22.88
N ARG A 218 3.28 -5.34 21.95
CA ARG A 218 4.73 -5.24 21.70
C ARG A 218 5.12 -3.90 21.07
N TYR A 219 4.28 -3.34 20.21
CA TYR A 219 4.51 -2.00 19.66
C TYR A 219 4.46 -0.92 20.75
N ASN A 220 3.60 -1.06 21.76
CA ASN A 220 3.49 -0.14 22.88
C ASN A 220 4.64 -0.29 23.91
N VAL A 221 5.25 -1.46 24.04
CA VAL A 221 6.42 -1.68 24.92
C VAL A 221 7.69 -1.02 24.35
N LEU A 222 7.77 -0.84 23.03
CA LEU A 222 8.86 -0.09 22.39
C LEU A 222 8.69 1.44 22.50
N ARG A 223 7.57 1.92 23.04
CA ARG A 223 7.30 3.36 23.33
C ARG A 223 7.93 3.86 24.62
N LYS A 224 8.51 2.99 25.46
CA LYS A 224 9.28 3.36 26.65
C LYS A 224 10.78 3.20 26.40
#